data_374f57366ee79ea13d8312d604d879d2
#
_entry.id   374f57366ee79ea13d8312d604d879d2
#
_cell.length_a   1.000
_cell.length_b   1.000
_cell.length_c   1.000
_cell.angle_alpha   90.00
_cell.angle_beta   90.00
_cell.angle_gamma   90.00
#
_symmetry.space_group_name_H-M   'P 1'
#
loop_
_entity.id
_entity.type
_entity.pdbx_description
1 polymer ?
#
loop_
_entity_poly.entity_id
_entity_poly.type
_entity_poly.pdbx_seq_one_letter_code
_entity_poly.pdbx_strand_id
1 'polypeptide(L)'
;MLHDFSRVKWGHQRMSDTSRLLIITIQCYPCLNSRLPKILSFPCNGTAEAHSAILCMVMSKEIPGFETERSESVLMVNETMTKKKQKNYSRKGELIILIPYAIVFYIFIIRRSLQISSDHFSKLYGLRPGWLGSPQYLSDVSDAQWRNFRSNLPILSVVLTLFAMLAKIFRMYFHSKARGMSMFWLFISFAYLLYLHGACVIFILSIATLNFLLVKIFARRNYFPFLLWIFNIFFLLCNRVYEGYSFSIFGQHWAYLDNFRGTFRWHICFNFVILRMISFGYDYHWALQDSRVDHEKHVQRCTTCKSGKICYQILQERNISENFTFTMYLSYLLYAPLYIAGPIISFNAFASQLEVPQSTYSIRDVGWYGLRWIFSFLLMELMTHLFYYNAFAISGVWKLLSPLDVFIIGYGVLNFMWLKFFLIWRYFRFWSLMCGVEAPENMPRCLNNCHNLETFWKNWHASFNKWLVRYMYIPLGGSQKKLYNVWAIFTFVAVWHDLEWKLISWAWLTCLFFIPEMVVKSAADSFQAESTLGEFLFRELSAFAGAITITCLMIANLVGYVIGPSGVNWLMSKFRTREGLPVLIGMLISFYVGTKLMFQINDAKQRRQ
;
A
#
# COMPACT_ATOMS: atom_id res chain seq x y z
N MET A 1 9.29 -11.49 -4.76
CA MET A 1 7.91 -12.02 -4.76
C MET A 1 7.29 -12.23 -6.15
N LEU A 2 7.76 -11.59 -7.21
CA LEU A 2 7.20 -11.72 -8.57
C LEU A 2 7.94 -12.74 -9.44
N HIS A 3 9.15 -13.13 -9.12
CA HIS A 3 9.99 -13.98 -9.99
C HIS A 3 9.96 -15.48 -9.65
N ASP A 4 9.71 -15.87 -8.41
CA ASP A 4 9.74 -17.30 -8.02
C ASP A 4 8.55 -18.11 -8.50
N PHE A 5 7.49 -17.46 -8.99
CA PHE A 5 6.36 -18.18 -9.57
C PHE A 5 6.67 -18.81 -10.96
N SER A 6 7.75 -18.40 -11.62
CA SER A 6 8.15 -18.96 -12.93
C SER A 6 9.10 -20.15 -12.84
N ARG A 7 9.72 -20.42 -11.68
CA ARG A 7 10.69 -21.51 -11.49
C ARG A 7 10.16 -22.74 -10.74
N VAL A 8 8.89 -22.77 -10.39
CA VAL A 8 8.30 -23.97 -9.82
C VAL A 8 8.08 -24.99 -10.94
N LYS A 9 9.02 -25.91 -11.11
CA LYS A 9 8.78 -27.18 -11.83
C LYS A 9 7.65 -27.90 -11.10
N TRP A 10 6.47 -27.88 -11.69
CA TRP A 10 5.34 -28.68 -11.25
C TRP A 10 5.69 -30.15 -11.48
N GLY A 11 6.03 -30.87 -10.43
CA GLY A 11 5.92 -32.31 -10.45
C GLY A 11 4.46 -32.67 -10.72
N HIS A 12 4.22 -33.43 -11.80
CA HIS A 12 2.91 -33.95 -12.15
C HIS A 12 2.42 -34.91 -11.05
N GLN A 13 1.74 -34.34 -10.05
CA GLN A 13 0.87 -35.15 -9.20
C GLN A 13 -0.56 -34.74 -9.52
N ARG A 14 -1.34 -35.68 -10.09
CA ARG A 14 -2.77 -35.54 -10.33
C ARG A 14 -3.47 -35.30 -8.99
N MET A 15 -3.82 -34.08 -8.71
CA MET A 15 -4.71 -33.74 -7.60
C MET A 15 -6.15 -33.72 -8.11
N SER A 16 -7.02 -34.40 -7.37
CA SER A 16 -8.47 -34.45 -7.61
C SER A 16 -9.08 -33.04 -7.56
N ASP A 17 -10.16 -32.82 -8.32
CA ASP A 17 -10.80 -31.51 -8.55
C ASP A 17 -11.34 -30.79 -7.31
N THR A 18 -11.34 -31.42 -6.16
CA THR A 18 -11.79 -30.83 -4.89
C THR A 18 -10.76 -29.96 -4.16
N SER A 19 -9.49 -30.00 -4.58
CA SER A 19 -8.39 -29.26 -3.93
C SER A 19 -8.09 -27.89 -4.55
N ARG A 20 -8.89 -27.42 -5.50
CA ARG A 20 -8.69 -26.13 -6.20
C ARG A 20 -9.11 -24.90 -5.42
N LEU A 21 -9.50 -25.08 -4.18
CA LEU A 21 -10.07 -24.03 -3.35
C LEU A 21 -8.99 -23.35 -2.49
N LEU A 22 -8.75 -22.11 -2.75
CA LEU A 22 -8.06 -21.14 -1.89
C LEU A 22 -6.54 -21.01 -1.98
N ILE A 23 -6.01 -20.41 -3.02
CA ILE A 23 -4.68 -19.77 -2.96
C ILE A 23 -4.83 -18.29 -3.27
N ILE A 24 -4.72 -17.44 -2.26
CA ILE A 24 -4.86 -16.00 -2.38
C ILE A 24 -3.62 -15.30 -1.87
N THR A 25 -3.03 -14.51 -2.70
CA THR A 25 -1.94 -13.61 -2.35
C THR A 25 -2.32 -12.18 -2.72
N ILE A 26 -1.97 -11.26 -1.91
CA ILE A 26 -2.73 -10.06 -1.71
C ILE A 26 -1.89 -8.83 -1.54
N GLN A 27 -2.39 -7.72 -1.95
CA GLN A 27 -2.05 -6.37 -1.48
C GLN A 27 -2.87 -5.28 -2.14
N CYS A 28 -3.53 -4.39 -1.34
CA CYS A 28 -3.91 -3.03 -1.60
C CYS A 28 -5.18 -2.38 -1.40
N TYR A 29 -5.39 -1.29 -0.82
CA TYR A 29 -6.13 -0.11 -1.23
C TYR A 29 -6.81 0.83 -0.29
N PRO A 30 -6.93 2.04 -0.62
CA PRO A 30 -7.97 2.93 -0.10
C PRO A 30 -8.57 3.95 -1.06
N CYS A 31 -9.43 4.62 -0.72
CA CYS A 31 -10.05 5.83 -0.23
C CYS A 31 -11.29 6.28 -0.97
N LEU A 32 -12.35 6.56 -0.28
CA LEU A 32 -13.27 7.67 -0.60
C LEU A 32 -14.38 7.82 0.44
N ASN A 33 -14.54 8.97 0.98
CA ASN A 33 -15.79 9.34 1.64
C ASN A 33 -16.27 10.74 1.32
N SER A 34 -17.54 10.79 1.08
CA SER A 34 -18.61 11.78 1.27
C SER A 34 -18.62 13.11 0.52
N ARG A 35 -19.80 13.33 -0.05
CA ARG A 35 -20.45 14.56 -0.51
C ARG A 35 -19.89 15.22 -1.77
N LEU A 36 -20.51 14.85 -2.89
CA LEU A 36 -20.57 15.69 -4.10
C LEU A 36 -21.45 16.92 -3.84
N PRO A 37 -21.00 18.13 -4.16
CA PRO A 37 -21.92 19.21 -4.44
C PRO A 37 -22.57 18.96 -5.81
N LYS A 38 -23.89 19.14 -5.85
CA LYS A 38 -24.69 19.21 -7.09
C LYS A 38 -24.16 20.36 -7.96
N ILE A 39 -23.34 20.09 -8.94
CA ILE A 39 -23.11 20.98 -10.08
C ILE A 39 -22.68 20.08 -11.26
N LEU A 40 -23.41 20.22 -12.37
CA LEU A 40 -23.29 19.59 -13.68
C LEU A 40 -24.14 18.34 -13.87
N SER A 41 -25.43 18.60 -14.09
CA SER A 41 -26.28 17.76 -14.92
C SER A 41 -25.90 17.99 -16.39
N PHE A 42 -25.23 17.02 -16.99
CA PHE A 42 -25.14 16.87 -18.44
C PHE A 42 -25.75 15.55 -18.85
N PRO A 43 -26.47 15.48 -19.97
CA PRO A 43 -27.16 14.28 -20.39
C PRO A 43 -26.15 13.20 -20.79
N CYS A 44 -26.40 11.98 -20.33
CA CYS A 44 -25.68 10.78 -20.73
C CYS A 44 -25.93 10.46 -22.21
N ASN A 45 -24.97 10.81 -23.05
CA ASN A 45 -24.75 10.10 -24.31
C ASN A 45 -23.30 10.36 -24.73
N GLY A 46 -22.47 9.36 -24.61
CA GLY A 46 -21.11 9.41 -25.16
C GLY A 46 -20.04 8.79 -24.27
N THR A 47 -19.65 7.61 -24.62
CA THR A 47 -18.35 6.94 -24.44
C THR A 47 -17.72 6.84 -23.04
N ALA A 48 -17.46 5.62 -22.63
CA ALA A 48 -16.75 5.20 -21.42
C ALA A 48 -15.33 5.83 -21.24
N GLU A 49 -14.86 6.55 -22.22
CA GLU A 49 -13.49 7.08 -22.32
C GLU A 49 -13.22 8.28 -21.40
N ALA A 50 -14.21 9.14 -21.16
CA ALA A 50 -14.07 10.32 -20.29
C ALA A 50 -14.02 9.97 -18.78
N HIS A 51 -14.56 8.81 -18.40
CA HIS A 51 -14.68 8.43 -16.99
C HIS A 51 -13.35 8.04 -16.33
N SER A 52 -12.38 7.53 -17.07
CA SER A 52 -11.09 7.09 -16.47
C SER A 52 -10.21 8.25 -15.99
N ALA A 53 -10.15 9.35 -16.76
CA ALA A 53 -9.39 10.54 -16.36
C ALA A 53 -10.08 11.32 -15.23
N ILE A 54 -11.38 11.45 -15.31
CA ILE A 54 -12.21 12.07 -14.26
C ILE A 54 -12.14 11.22 -12.99
N LEU A 55 -12.04 9.90 -13.11
CA LEU A 55 -11.98 8.99 -11.99
C LEU A 55 -10.70 9.14 -11.16
N CYS A 56 -9.52 9.27 -11.78
CA CYS A 56 -8.28 9.56 -11.06
C CYS A 56 -8.32 10.92 -10.36
N MET A 57 -9.00 11.92 -10.95
CA MET A 57 -9.20 13.23 -10.31
C MET A 57 -10.24 13.20 -9.18
N VAL A 58 -11.31 12.41 -9.33
CA VAL A 58 -12.37 12.27 -8.33
C VAL A 58 -11.95 11.35 -7.18
N MET A 59 -11.06 10.39 -7.43
CA MET A 59 -10.56 9.46 -6.42
C MET A 59 -9.62 10.10 -5.39
N SER A 60 -9.24 11.36 -5.51
CA SER A 60 -8.29 12.03 -4.61
C SER A 60 -8.92 12.83 -3.47
N LYS A 61 -10.22 12.68 -3.16
CA LYS A 61 -10.82 13.30 -1.98
C LYS A 61 -10.38 12.59 -0.70
N GLU A 62 -9.71 13.33 0.17
CA GLU A 62 -9.28 12.89 1.49
C GLU A 62 -10.46 12.66 2.43
N ILE A 63 -10.32 11.69 3.32
CA ILE A 63 -11.22 11.43 4.42
C ILE A 63 -11.03 12.55 5.46
N PRO A 64 -12.09 13.13 6.03
CA PRO A 64 -11.97 13.97 7.22
C PRO A 64 -11.34 13.14 8.35
N GLY A 65 -10.17 13.56 8.86
CA GLY A 65 -9.43 12.86 9.90
C GLY A 65 -8.05 12.35 9.49
N PHE A 66 -7.65 12.51 8.22
CA PHE A 66 -6.29 12.24 7.79
C PHE A 66 -5.46 13.53 7.77
N GLU A 67 -5.30 14.16 8.92
CA GLU A 67 -4.21 15.12 9.11
C GLU A 67 -2.91 14.32 9.11
N THR A 68 -2.06 14.61 8.13
CA THR A 68 -0.66 14.21 8.14
C THR A 68 -0.08 14.64 9.48
N GLU A 69 0.37 13.70 10.30
CA GLU A 69 1.27 13.97 11.41
C GLU A 69 2.41 14.84 10.90
N ARG A 70 2.34 16.14 11.15
CA ARG A 70 3.54 16.95 11.23
C ARG A 70 4.31 16.34 12.38
N SER A 71 5.43 15.71 12.09
CA SER A 71 6.35 15.27 13.12
C SER A 71 6.56 16.42 14.10
N GLU A 72 6.44 16.15 15.40
CA GLU A 72 6.57 17.13 16.49
C GLU A 72 7.91 17.88 16.52
N SER A 73 8.83 17.58 15.63
CA SER A 73 10.11 18.28 15.45
C SER A 73 10.00 19.64 14.73
N VAL A 74 8.81 20.09 14.34
CA VAL A 74 8.59 21.43 13.75
C VAL A 74 7.91 22.37 14.76
N LEU A 75 7.78 21.99 15.99
CA LEU A 75 7.05 22.72 17.03
C LEU A 75 7.85 23.79 17.76
N MET A 76 8.97 24.26 17.22
CA MET A 76 9.64 25.46 17.74
C MET A 76 10.24 26.32 16.63
N VAL A 77 9.42 26.70 15.69
CA VAL A 77 9.74 27.85 14.84
C VAL A 77 8.48 28.72 14.69
N ASN A 78 8.44 29.75 15.49
CA ASN A 78 7.75 31.03 15.34
C ASN A 78 6.29 31.06 14.88
N GLU A 79 5.42 31.39 15.82
CA GLU A 79 4.11 32.04 15.66
C GLU A 79 4.19 33.45 15.02
N THR A 80 5.08 33.71 14.11
CA THR A 80 5.15 34.93 13.31
C THR A 80 5.17 34.62 11.82
N MET A 81 4.31 33.69 11.39
CA MET A 81 3.84 33.72 10.03
C MET A 81 2.73 34.76 9.95
N THR A 82 3.11 36.00 9.77
CA THR A 82 2.22 37.03 9.20
C THR A 82 1.34 36.35 8.15
N LYS A 83 0.02 36.45 8.32
CA LYS A 83 -0.98 36.13 7.31
C LYS A 83 -0.64 36.93 6.04
N LYS A 84 0.32 36.43 5.24
CA LYS A 84 0.56 36.95 3.90
C LYS A 84 -0.78 36.76 3.18
N LYS A 85 -1.48 37.84 2.91
CA LYS A 85 -2.62 37.91 1.99
C LYS A 85 -2.13 37.23 0.70
N GLN A 86 -2.44 35.96 0.52
CA GLN A 86 -2.14 35.20 -0.69
C GLN A 86 -2.95 35.88 -1.79
N LYS A 87 -2.29 36.77 -2.55
CA LYS A 87 -2.89 37.43 -3.70
C LYS A 87 -3.51 36.34 -4.56
N ASN A 88 -4.82 36.37 -4.63
CA ASN A 88 -5.64 35.48 -5.44
C ASN A 88 -5.33 35.72 -6.93
N TYR A 89 -4.16 35.29 -7.38
CA TYR A 89 -3.88 35.22 -8.80
C TYR A 89 -4.88 34.23 -9.40
N SER A 90 -5.81 34.73 -10.18
CA SER A 90 -6.83 33.92 -10.85
C SER A 90 -6.15 33.01 -11.85
N ARG A 91 -5.69 31.84 -11.37
CA ARG A 91 -5.09 30.78 -12.21
C ARG A 91 -6.15 29.98 -12.98
N LYS A 92 -7.36 30.50 -13.08
CA LYS A 92 -8.43 29.90 -13.89
C LYS A 92 -8.04 29.82 -15.37
N GLY A 93 -7.26 30.77 -15.87
CA GLY A 93 -6.73 30.73 -17.24
C GLY A 93 -5.84 29.54 -17.55
N GLU A 94 -4.99 29.11 -16.61
CA GLU A 94 -4.16 27.91 -16.82
C GLU A 94 -4.98 26.64 -17.02
N LEU A 95 -6.10 26.48 -16.29
CA LEU A 95 -6.95 25.29 -16.37
C LEU A 95 -7.57 25.12 -17.75
N ILE A 96 -7.78 26.21 -18.49
CA ILE A 96 -8.33 26.18 -19.86
C ILE A 96 -7.36 25.43 -20.80
N ILE A 97 -6.07 25.42 -20.53
CA ILE A 97 -5.05 24.72 -21.33
C ILE A 97 -4.74 23.34 -20.72
N LEU A 98 -4.58 23.29 -19.39
CA LEU A 98 -4.14 22.06 -18.71
C LEU A 98 -5.18 20.93 -18.78
N ILE A 99 -6.49 21.27 -18.64
CA ILE A 99 -7.55 20.24 -18.68
C ILE A 99 -7.72 19.63 -20.08
N PRO A 100 -7.86 20.40 -21.17
CA PRO A 100 -7.91 19.81 -22.51
C PRO A 100 -6.66 18.98 -22.84
N TYR A 101 -5.47 19.45 -22.47
CA TYR A 101 -4.25 18.67 -22.66
C TYR A 101 -4.33 17.32 -21.94
N ALA A 102 -4.75 17.30 -20.69
CA ALA A 102 -4.88 16.06 -19.91
C ALA A 102 -5.92 15.11 -20.54
N ILE A 103 -7.05 15.65 -21.02
CA ILE A 103 -8.08 14.83 -21.71
C ILE A 103 -7.50 14.21 -22.98
N VAL A 104 -6.84 15.01 -23.83
CA VAL A 104 -6.22 14.54 -25.06
C VAL A 104 -5.13 13.50 -24.77
N PHE A 105 -4.30 13.75 -23.75
CA PHE A 105 -3.28 12.80 -23.30
C PHE A 105 -3.87 11.44 -22.90
N TYR A 106 -4.93 11.42 -22.07
CA TYR A 106 -5.54 10.15 -21.67
C TYR A 106 -6.26 9.44 -22.82
N ILE A 107 -6.95 10.17 -23.70
CA ILE A 107 -7.55 9.59 -24.91
C ILE A 107 -6.46 8.95 -25.79
N PHE A 108 -5.34 9.64 -25.96
CA PHE A 108 -4.22 9.14 -26.74
C PHE A 108 -3.62 7.88 -26.12
N ILE A 109 -3.34 7.89 -24.80
CA ILE A 109 -2.81 6.72 -24.06
C ILE A 109 -3.76 5.52 -24.19
N ILE A 110 -5.06 5.72 -23.98
CA ILE A 110 -6.07 4.65 -24.07
C ILE A 110 -6.12 4.07 -25.49
N ARG A 111 -6.25 4.92 -26.51
CA ARG A 111 -6.30 4.46 -27.92
C ARG A 111 -5.03 3.71 -28.31
N ARG A 112 -3.87 4.26 -27.97
CA ARG A 112 -2.61 3.61 -28.32
C ARG A 112 -2.40 2.31 -27.56
N SER A 113 -2.80 2.24 -26.29
CA SER A 113 -2.76 0.98 -25.50
C SER A 113 -3.66 -0.10 -26.11
N LEU A 114 -4.86 0.24 -26.58
CA LEU A 114 -5.76 -0.69 -27.27
C LEU A 114 -5.10 -1.21 -28.56
N GLN A 115 -4.50 -0.32 -29.35
CA GLN A 115 -3.82 -0.68 -30.59
C GLN A 115 -2.63 -1.60 -30.30
N ILE A 116 -1.75 -1.24 -29.35
CA ILE A 116 -0.58 -2.08 -28.98
C ILE A 116 -1.06 -3.47 -28.52
N SER A 117 -2.13 -3.54 -27.74
CA SER A 117 -2.71 -4.80 -27.25
C SER A 117 -3.25 -5.64 -28.42
N SER A 118 -3.96 -5.02 -29.37
CA SER A 118 -4.45 -5.68 -30.59
C SER A 118 -3.35 -6.18 -31.50
N ASP A 119 -2.25 -5.42 -31.66
CA ASP A 119 -1.16 -5.75 -32.57
C ASP A 119 -0.26 -6.88 -32.06
N HIS A 120 -0.24 -7.09 -30.72
CA HIS A 120 0.75 -7.98 -30.10
C HIS A 120 0.16 -9.12 -29.27
N PHE A 121 -1.17 -9.25 -29.14
CA PHE A 121 -1.79 -10.25 -28.24
C PHE A 121 -1.29 -11.68 -28.48
N SER A 122 -1.03 -12.06 -29.74
CA SER A 122 -0.56 -13.39 -30.11
C SER A 122 0.85 -13.73 -29.57
N LYS A 123 1.64 -12.72 -29.20
CA LYS A 123 2.98 -12.86 -28.64
C LYS A 123 3.01 -12.81 -27.10
N LEU A 124 1.85 -12.59 -26.47
CA LEU A 124 1.77 -12.42 -25.03
C LEU A 124 1.43 -13.73 -24.32
N TYR A 125 2.08 -13.95 -23.17
CA TYR A 125 1.79 -15.10 -22.31
C TYR A 125 0.77 -14.72 -21.21
N GLY A 126 -0.05 -15.72 -20.79
CA GLY A 126 -0.96 -15.55 -19.68
C GLY A 126 -2.28 -14.86 -20.03
N LEU A 127 -2.64 -14.82 -21.30
CA LEU A 127 -3.96 -14.43 -21.75
C LEU A 127 -4.90 -15.65 -21.75
N ARG A 128 -6.14 -15.45 -21.33
CA ARG A 128 -7.20 -16.48 -21.35
C ARG A 128 -8.50 -15.87 -21.85
N PRO A 129 -9.47 -16.68 -22.36
CA PRO A 129 -10.79 -16.19 -22.70
C PRO A 129 -11.41 -15.42 -21.54
N GLY A 130 -11.85 -14.20 -21.81
CA GLY A 130 -12.50 -13.32 -20.84
C GLY A 130 -14.02 -13.57 -20.75
N TRP A 131 -14.70 -12.85 -19.86
CA TRP A 131 -16.16 -12.95 -19.69
C TRP A 131 -16.94 -12.04 -20.65
N LEU A 132 -16.29 -11.17 -21.41
CA LEU A 132 -16.93 -10.31 -22.41
C LEU A 132 -17.46 -11.06 -23.66
N GLY A 133 -17.49 -12.38 -23.62
CA GLY A 133 -18.32 -13.23 -24.48
C GLY A 133 -17.91 -13.35 -25.96
N SER A 134 -16.84 -12.72 -26.41
CA SER A 134 -16.33 -12.88 -27.76
C SER A 134 -14.97 -13.61 -27.76
N PRO A 135 -14.70 -14.53 -28.70
CA PRO A 135 -13.38 -15.16 -28.83
C PRO A 135 -12.24 -14.15 -29.01
N GLN A 136 -12.56 -12.91 -29.36
CA GLN A 136 -11.61 -11.83 -29.58
C GLN A 136 -11.20 -11.10 -28.29
N TYR A 137 -11.96 -11.23 -27.18
CA TYR A 137 -11.68 -10.55 -25.93
C TYR A 137 -11.04 -11.49 -24.93
N LEU A 138 -9.70 -11.44 -24.89
CA LEU A 138 -8.90 -12.16 -23.90
C LEU A 138 -8.82 -11.34 -22.61
N SER A 139 -8.54 -12.00 -21.50
CA SER A 139 -8.27 -11.38 -20.21
C SER A 139 -6.83 -11.66 -19.81
N ASP A 140 -6.12 -10.61 -19.37
CA ASP A 140 -4.78 -10.72 -18.82
C ASP A 140 -4.83 -11.31 -17.41
N VAL A 141 -4.56 -12.62 -17.32
CA VAL A 141 -4.44 -13.38 -16.06
C VAL A 141 -2.99 -13.74 -15.76
N SER A 142 -2.06 -13.04 -16.35
CA SER A 142 -0.62 -13.27 -16.23
C SER A 142 -0.09 -12.94 -14.83
N ASP A 143 -0.67 -11.95 -14.13
CA ASP A 143 -0.32 -11.66 -12.74
C ASP A 143 -0.92 -12.71 -11.80
N ALA A 144 -0.06 -13.53 -11.22
CA ALA A 144 -0.47 -14.62 -10.34
C ALA A 144 -1.18 -14.12 -9.07
N GLN A 145 -0.79 -12.97 -8.53
CA GLN A 145 -1.44 -12.39 -7.35
C GLN A 145 -2.87 -11.98 -7.66
N TRP A 146 -3.07 -11.21 -8.74
CA TRP A 146 -4.38 -10.76 -9.15
C TRP A 146 -5.28 -11.95 -9.52
N ARG A 147 -4.78 -12.85 -10.34
CA ARG A 147 -5.49 -14.07 -10.75
C ARG A 147 -5.97 -14.88 -9.54
N ASN A 148 -5.08 -15.16 -8.59
CA ASN A 148 -5.42 -15.94 -7.41
C ASN A 148 -6.42 -15.20 -6.50
N PHE A 149 -6.24 -13.89 -6.30
CA PHE A 149 -7.20 -13.10 -5.54
C PHE A 149 -8.58 -13.12 -6.18
N ARG A 150 -8.65 -12.80 -7.48
CA ARG A 150 -9.90 -12.74 -8.25
C ARG A 150 -10.66 -14.08 -8.23
N SER A 151 -9.97 -15.19 -8.46
CA SER A 151 -10.59 -16.51 -8.50
C SER A 151 -11.12 -16.97 -7.14
N ASN A 152 -10.50 -16.55 -6.05
CA ASN A 152 -10.92 -16.94 -4.70
C ASN A 152 -11.81 -15.89 -4.01
N LEU A 153 -12.08 -14.76 -4.65
CA LEU A 153 -12.87 -13.67 -4.09
C LEU A 153 -14.26 -14.10 -3.59
N PRO A 154 -15.05 -14.96 -4.30
CA PRO A 154 -16.37 -15.38 -3.82
C PRO A 154 -16.29 -16.13 -2.49
N ILE A 155 -15.43 -17.14 -2.40
CA ILE A 155 -15.28 -17.95 -1.18
C ILE A 155 -14.75 -17.11 -0.03
N LEU A 156 -13.75 -16.28 -0.30
CA LEU A 156 -13.21 -15.36 0.70
C LEU A 156 -14.27 -14.40 1.23
N SER A 157 -15.17 -13.93 0.36
CA SER A 157 -16.27 -13.06 0.77
C SER A 157 -17.27 -13.80 1.67
N VAL A 158 -17.59 -15.05 1.38
CA VAL A 158 -18.45 -15.86 2.25
C VAL A 158 -17.81 -16.07 3.62
N VAL A 159 -16.53 -16.49 3.66
CA VAL A 159 -15.82 -16.76 4.92
C VAL A 159 -15.70 -15.49 5.78
N LEU A 160 -15.32 -14.36 5.18
CA LEU A 160 -15.17 -13.10 5.91
C LEU A 160 -16.53 -12.51 6.33
N THR A 161 -17.59 -12.71 5.55
CA THR A 161 -18.97 -12.38 5.96
C THR A 161 -19.34 -13.18 7.21
N LEU A 162 -19.09 -14.49 7.19
CA LEU A 162 -19.36 -15.34 8.34
C LEU A 162 -18.58 -14.87 9.59
N PHE A 163 -17.29 -14.53 9.45
CA PHE A 163 -16.50 -14.02 10.56
C PHE A 163 -17.06 -12.69 11.09
N ALA A 164 -17.48 -11.77 10.23
CA ALA A 164 -18.08 -10.50 10.64
C ALA A 164 -19.44 -10.70 11.35
N MET A 165 -20.26 -11.62 10.85
CA MET A 165 -21.54 -11.98 11.49
C MET A 165 -21.32 -12.60 12.88
N LEU A 166 -20.43 -13.60 12.98
CA LEU A 166 -20.11 -14.24 14.26
C LEU A 166 -19.52 -13.26 15.26
N ALA A 167 -18.62 -12.35 14.84
CA ALA A 167 -18.08 -11.32 15.71
C ALA A 167 -19.15 -10.36 16.23
N LYS A 168 -20.10 -9.98 15.38
CA LYS A 168 -21.22 -9.12 15.78
C LYS A 168 -22.15 -9.85 16.75
N ILE A 169 -22.52 -11.09 16.48
CA ILE A 169 -23.35 -11.93 17.33
C ILE A 169 -22.68 -12.10 18.69
N PHE A 170 -21.39 -12.47 18.70
CA PHE A 170 -20.65 -12.67 19.94
C PHE A 170 -20.61 -11.40 20.81
N ARG A 171 -20.40 -10.23 20.20
CA ARG A 171 -20.46 -8.95 20.94
C ARG A 171 -21.85 -8.66 21.53
N MET A 172 -22.91 -8.94 20.78
CA MET A 172 -24.29 -8.66 21.21
C MET A 172 -24.72 -9.55 22.38
N TYR A 173 -24.47 -10.86 22.29
CA TYR A 173 -24.97 -11.80 23.29
C TYR A 173 -24.09 -11.90 24.54
N PHE A 174 -22.78 -11.82 24.38
CA PHE A 174 -21.86 -12.03 25.50
C PHE A 174 -21.36 -10.74 26.15
N HIS A 175 -21.77 -9.55 25.66
CA HIS A 175 -21.31 -8.24 26.16
C HIS A 175 -19.80 -8.24 26.47
N SER A 176 -19.05 -8.86 25.58
CA SER A 176 -17.67 -9.30 25.84
C SER A 176 -16.71 -8.13 25.98
N LYS A 177 -16.00 -8.09 27.11
CA LYS A 177 -14.83 -7.24 27.31
C LYS A 177 -13.68 -7.65 26.36
N ALA A 178 -12.62 -6.86 26.31
CA ALA A 178 -11.44 -7.10 25.44
C ALA A 178 -10.90 -8.54 25.55
N ARG A 179 -10.85 -9.14 26.75
CA ARG A 179 -10.41 -10.52 26.97
C ARG A 179 -11.29 -11.56 26.25
N GLY A 180 -12.62 -11.44 26.35
CA GLY A 180 -13.55 -12.34 25.66
C GLY A 180 -13.42 -12.25 24.14
N MET A 181 -13.35 -11.03 23.61
CA MET A 181 -13.15 -10.80 22.18
C MET A 181 -11.78 -11.31 21.68
N SER A 182 -10.72 -11.22 22.49
CA SER A 182 -9.42 -11.75 22.11
C SER A 182 -9.43 -13.28 22.03
N MET A 183 -10.11 -13.97 22.97
CA MET A 183 -10.29 -15.43 22.92
C MET A 183 -11.11 -15.86 21.70
N PHE A 184 -12.20 -15.15 21.40
CA PHE A 184 -13.01 -15.37 20.21
C PHE A 184 -12.17 -15.27 18.93
N TRP A 185 -11.42 -14.17 18.76
CA TRP A 185 -10.58 -13.98 17.58
C TRP A 185 -9.43 -14.98 17.53
N LEU A 186 -8.86 -15.35 18.67
CA LEU A 186 -7.81 -16.38 18.69
C LEU A 186 -8.34 -17.71 18.17
N PHE A 187 -9.53 -18.14 18.63
CA PHE A 187 -10.14 -19.40 18.21
C PHE A 187 -10.47 -19.39 16.70
N ILE A 188 -11.18 -18.37 16.21
CA ILE A 188 -11.53 -18.24 14.79
C ILE A 188 -10.30 -18.15 13.91
N SER A 189 -9.30 -17.35 14.31
CA SER A 189 -8.07 -17.18 13.54
C SER A 189 -7.23 -18.45 13.55
N PHE A 190 -7.19 -19.18 14.64
CA PHE A 190 -6.46 -20.45 14.71
C PHE A 190 -7.07 -21.50 13.78
N ALA A 191 -8.39 -21.65 13.77
CA ALA A 191 -9.09 -22.54 12.82
C ALA A 191 -8.81 -22.13 11.37
N TYR A 192 -8.81 -20.82 11.08
CA TYR A 192 -8.49 -20.29 9.76
C TYR A 192 -7.03 -20.57 9.36
N LEU A 193 -6.08 -20.42 10.28
CA LEU A 193 -4.67 -20.71 10.02
C LEU A 193 -4.39 -22.20 9.82
N LEU A 194 -5.06 -23.07 10.58
CA LEU A 194 -4.96 -24.54 10.35
C LEU A 194 -5.38 -24.88 8.93
N TYR A 195 -6.42 -24.26 8.40
CA TYR A 195 -6.83 -24.44 7.01
C TYR A 195 -5.77 -23.91 6.03
N LEU A 196 -5.21 -22.72 6.28
CA LEU A 196 -4.23 -22.09 5.38
C LEU A 196 -2.87 -22.77 5.38
N HIS A 197 -2.35 -23.12 6.56
CA HIS A 197 -0.96 -23.53 6.74
C HIS A 197 -0.79 -24.97 7.27
N GLY A 198 -1.89 -25.63 7.66
CA GLY A 198 -1.83 -26.98 8.20
C GLY A 198 -0.89 -27.09 9.41
N ALA A 199 -0.07 -28.12 9.41
CA ALA A 199 0.92 -28.36 10.47
C ALA A 199 1.93 -27.19 10.63
N CYS A 200 2.21 -26.43 9.59
CA CYS A 200 3.17 -25.31 9.66
C CYS A 200 2.77 -24.20 10.64
N VAL A 201 1.53 -24.18 11.14
CA VAL A 201 1.11 -23.32 12.25
C VAL A 201 2.01 -23.51 13.48
N ILE A 202 2.57 -24.70 13.68
CA ILE A 202 3.51 -25.01 14.77
C ILE A 202 4.73 -24.09 14.70
N PHE A 203 5.32 -23.88 13.52
CA PHE A 203 6.46 -22.95 13.36
C PHE A 203 6.10 -21.52 13.72
N ILE A 204 4.92 -21.06 13.25
CA ILE A 204 4.44 -19.69 13.55
C ILE A 204 4.27 -19.52 15.05
N LEU A 205 3.59 -20.45 15.72
CA LEU A 205 3.34 -20.39 17.16
C LEU A 205 4.61 -20.50 17.98
N SER A 206 5.55 -21.37 17.58
CA SER A 206 6.82 -21.53 18.29
C SER A 206 7.65 -20.24 18.25
N ILE A 207 7.83 -19.65 17.07
CA ILE A 207 8.58 -18.39 16.93
C ILE A 207 7.86 -17.24 17.66
N ALA A 208 6.52 -17.16 17.55
CA ALA A 208 5.73 -16.17 18.26
C ALA A 208 5.87 -16.33 19.79
N THR A 209 5.85 -17.56 20.31
CA THR A 209 6.03 -17.83 21.74
C THR A 209 7.42 -17.42 22.22
N LEU A 210 8.47 -17.76 21.47
CA LEU A 210 9.85 -17.33 21.77
C LEU A 210 9.96 -15.79 21.80
N ASN A 211 9.36 -15.12 20.82
CA ASN A 211 9.32 -13.65 20.82
C ASN A 211 8.56 -13.08 22.05
N PHE A 212 7.43 -13.69 22.43
CA PHE A 212 6.68 -13.26 23.60
C PHE A 212 7.51 -13.40 24.88
N LEU A 213 8.20 -14.54 25.06
CA LEU A 213 9.10 -14.76 26.19
C LEU A 213 10.25 -13.76 26.22
N LEU A 214 10.90 -13.53 25.07
CA LEU A 214 11.93 -12.50 24.93
C LEU A 214 11.42 -11.13 25.37
N VAL A 215 10.23 -10.73 24.92
CA VAL A 215 9.60 -9.46 25.30
C VAL A 215 9.35 -9.42 26.83
N LYS A 216 8.77 -10.46 27.41
CA LYS A 216 8.44 -10.49 28.84
C LYS A 216 9.67 -10.44 29.74
N ILE A 217 10.77 -11.07 29.33
CA ILE A 217 12.01 -11.13 30.12
C ILE A 217 12.80 -9.82 29.99
N PHE A 218 12.93 -9.28 28.77
CA PHE A 218 13.91 -8.24 28.50
C PHE A 218 13.32 -6.83 28.29
N ALA A 219 12.00 -6.65 28.19
CA ALA A 219 11.38 -5.37 27.83
C ALA A 219 11.72 -4.20 28.76
N ARG A 220 12.13 -4.44 30.01
CA ARG A 220 12.58 -3.40 30.96
C ARG A 220 13.99 -2.89 30.72
N ARG A 221 14.80 -3.56 29.87
CA ARG A 221 16.21 -3.24 29.62
C ARG A 221 16.34 -2.24 28.47
N ASN A 222 17.28 -1.30 28.58
CA ASN A 222 17.52 -0.27 27.56
C ASN A 222 17.98 -0.85 26.22
N TYR A 223 18.66 -2.00 26.22
CA TYR A 223 19.11 -2.70 25.00
C TYR A 223 18.02 -3.56 24.37
N PHE A 224 16.83 -3.66 24.96
CA PHE A 224 15.75 -4.50 24.49
C PHE A 224 15.33 -4.22 23.02
N PRO A 225 15.19 -2.95 22.57
CA PRO A 225 14.85 -2.69 21.17
C PRO A 225 15.84 -3.34 20.18
N PHE A 226 17.13 -3.29 20.48
CA PHE A 226 18.16 -3.91 19.66
C PHE A 226 18.01 -5.44 19.62
N LEU A 227 17.80 -6.07 20.78
CA LEU A 227 17.59 -7.51 20.88
C LEU A 227 16.32 -7.96 20.12
N LEU A 228 15.24 -7.19 20.22
CA LEU A 228 14.00 -7.43 19.51
C LEU A 228 14.20 -7.39 17.98
N TRP A 229 14.93 -6.41 17.47
CA TRP A 229 15.25 -6.30 16.05
C TRP A 229 16.13 -7.45 15.57
N ILE A 230 17.20 -7.81 16.30
CA ILE A 230 18.07 -8.95 15.95
C ILE A 230 17.26 -10.23 15.84
N PHE A 231 16.43 -10.54 16.85
CA PHE A 231 15.59 -11.73 16.86
C PHE A 231 14.67 -11.79 15.61
N ASN A 232 13.97 -10.70 15.33
CA ASN A 232 13.00 -10.69 14.24
C ASN A 232 13.66 -10.68 12.85
N ILE A 233 14.79 -9.98 12.68
CA ILE A 233 15.58 -10.01 11.43
C ILE A 233 16.17 -11.39 11.20
N PHE A 234 16.69 -12.05 12.25
CA PHE A 234 17.22 -13.39 12.15
C PHE A 234 16.16 -14.37 11.58
N PHE A 235 14.96 -14.41 12.16
CA PHE A 235 13.89 -15.27 11.64
C PHE A 235 13.40 -14.86 10.26
N LEU A 236 13.39 -13.56 9.94
CA LEU A 236 13.07 -13.07 8.60
C LEU A 236 14.07 -13.63 7.56
N LEU A 237 15.37 -13.55 7.85
CA LEU A 237 16.43 -14.05 6.96
C LEU A 237 16.37 -15.57 6.83
N CYS A 238 16.23 -16.29 7.95
CA CYS A 238 16.08 -17.75 7.92
C CYS A 238 14.90 -18.18 7.06
N ASN A 239 13.74 -17.54 7.21
CA ASN A 239 12.56 -17.84 6.40
C ASN A 239 12.75 -17.56 4.91
N ARG A 240 13.62 -16.59 4.57
CA ARG A 240 13.97 -16.27 3.18
C ARG A 240 14.93 -17.28 2.58
N VAL A 241 15.96 -17.64 3.32
CA VAL A 241 16.99 -18.58 2.85
C VAL A 241 16.42 -19.98 2.68
N TYR A 242 15.60 -20.42 3.63
CA TYR A 242 15.07 -21.79 3.64
C TYR A 242 13.68 -21.93 3.00
N GLU A 243 13.08 -20.85 2.51
CA GLU A 243 11.71 -20.84 1.95
C GLU A 243 10.65 -21.54 2.84
N GLY A 244 10.81 -21.42 4.16
CA GLY A 244 10.10 -22.16 5.19
C GLY A 244 10.90 -23.39 5.66
N TYR A 245 10.46 -23.99 6.76
CA TYR A 245 11.15 -25.11 7.38
C TYR A 245 10.45 -26.43 7.06
N SER A 246 11.22 -27.53 6.97
CA SER A 246 10.72 -28.89 6.88
C SER A 246 10.67 -29.52 8.27
N PHE A 247 9.64 -30.31 8.56
CA PHE A 247 9.56 -31.05 9.82
C PHE A 247 10.60 -32.16 9.91
N SER A 248 11.16 -32.62 8.79
CA SER A 248 12.28 -33.54 8.73
C SER A 248 13.54 -33.09 9.48
N ILE A 249 13.69 -31.76 9.73
CA ILE A 249 14.77 -31.20 10.56
C ILE A 249 14.73 -31.75 12.00
N PHE A 250 13.55 -32.09 12.51
CA PHE A 250 13.35 -32.67 13.85
C PHE A 250 13.47 -34.18 13.89
N GLY A 251 13.80 -34.79 12.76
CA GLY A 251 13.96 -36.24 12.60
C GLY A 251 12.88 -36.90 11.74
N GLN A 252 13.15 -38.14 11.31
CA GLN A 252 12.31 -38.91 10.37
C GLN A 252 10.86 -39.08 10.88
N HIS A 253 10.67 -39.24 12.19
CA HIS A 253 9.34 -39.35 12.80
C HIS A 253 8.44 -38.12 12.59
N TRP A 254 9.00 -36.93 12.43
CA TRP A 254 8.25 -35.71 12.21
C TRP A 254 8.03 -35.40 10.73
N ALA A 255 8.77 -36.04 9.84
CA ALA A 255 8.71 -35.79 8.40
C ALA A 255 7.30 -35.98 7.80
N TYR A 256 6.45 -36.86 8.41
CA TYR A 256 5.09 -37.07 7.94
C TYR A 256 4.24 -35.79 7.99
N LEU A 257 4.54 -34.86 8.89
CA LEU A 257 3.84 -33.56 8.99
C LEU A 257 4.07 -32.69 7.75
N ASP A 258 5.13 -32.92 6.99
CA ASP A 258 5.38 -32.22 5.74
C ASP A 258 4.30 -32.50 4.66
N ASN A 259 3.51 -33.56 4.81
CA ASN A 259 2.36 -33.85 3.96
C ASN A 259 1.13 -32.99 4.31
N PHE A 260 1.12 -32.34 5.46
CA PHE A 260 0.00 -31.54 5.97
C PHE A 260 0.33 -30.04 6.04
N ARG A 261 1.00 -29.50 5.04
CA ARG A 261 1.45 -28.08 5.02
C ARG A 261 0.37 -27.05 4.69
N GLY A 262 -0.86 -27.48 4.47
CA GLY A 262 -1.96 -26.60 4.08
C GLY A 262 -1.84 -26.10 2.62
N THR A 263 -2.64 -25.11 2.29
CA THR A 263 -2.78 -24.60 0.92
C THR A 263 -1.93 -23.35 0.65
N PHE A 264 -1.41 -22.72 1.69
CA PHE A 264 -0.73 -21.43 1.59
C PHE A 264 0.64 -21.44 2.27
N ARG A 265 1.66 -20.92 1.60
CA ARG A 265 3.04 -20.85 2.12
C ARG A 265 3.12 -19.95 3.35
N TRP A 266 3.29 -20.54 4.53
CA TRP A 266 3.29 -19.83 5.81
C TRP A 266 4.39 -18.77 5.92
N HIS A 267 5.59 -19.00 5.38
CA HIS A 267 6.73 -18.10 5.46
C HIS A 267 6.47 -16.76 4.73
N ILE A 268 5.58 -16.74 3.74
CA ILE A 268 5.18 -15.51 3.05
C ILE A 268 4.31 -14.63 3.97
N CYS A 269 3.31 -15.23 4.64
CA CYS A 269 2.46 -14.52 5.60
C CYS A 269 3.24 -14.10 6.86
N PHE A 270 4.26 -14.86 7.22
CA PHE A 270 5.05 -14.62 8.42
C PHE A 270 5.77 -13.26 8.40
N ASN A 271 6.01 -12.67 7.23
CA ASN A 271 6.53 -11.30 7.14
C ASN A 271 5.62 -10.28 7.84
N PHE A 272 4.29 -10.43 7.73
CA PHE A 272 3.36 -9.58 8.46
C PHE A 272 3.34 -9.90 9.96
N VAL A 273 3.50 -11.17 10.31
CA VAL A 273 3.59 -11.60 11.71
C VAL A 273 4.81 -10.97 12.39
N ILE A 274 5.97 -10.93 11.71
CA ILE A 274 7.19 -10.26 12.22
C ILE A 274 6.91 -8.78 12.55
N LEU A 275 6.25 -8.04 11.66
CA LEU A 275 5.92 -6.64 11.91
C LEU A 275 5.02 -6.48 13.16
N ARG A 276 4.10 -7.41 13.34
CA ARG A 276 3.22 -7.41 14.52
C ARG A 276 3.97 -7.81 15.81
N MET A 277 4.92 -8.75 15.72
CA MET A 277 5.79 -9.11 16.85
C MET A 277 6.63 -7.91 17.32
N ILE A 278 7.23 -7.18 16.39
CA ILE A 278 7.98 -5.95 16.69
C ILE A 278 7.06 -4.90 17.30
N SER A 279 5.86 -4.68 16.73
CA SER A 279 4.89 -3.72 17.25
C SER A 279 4.50 -4.03 18.69
N PHE A 280 4.17 -5.28 19.02
CA PHE A 280 3.87 -5.71 20.38
C PHE A 280 5.03 -5.45 21.33
N GLY A 281 6.26 -5.81 20.93
CA GLY A 281 7.46 -5.64 21.74
C GLY A 281 7.71 -4.18 22.10
N TYR A 282 7.66 -3.28 21.11
CA TYR A 282 7.83 -1.84 21.35
C TYR A 282 6.69 -1.24 22.18
N ASP A 283 5.44 -1.54 21.83
CA ASP A 283 4.29 -1.00 22.57
C ASP A 283 4.33 -1.46 24.05
N TYR A 284 4.78 -2.69 24.34
CA TYR A 284 5.00 -3.17 25.71
C TYR A 284 6.19 -2.48 26.41
N HIS A 285 7.31 -2.31 25.70
CA HIS A 285 8.48 -1.61 26.23
C HIS A 285 8.16 -0.17 26.63
N TRP A 286 7.48 0.57 25.75
CA TRP A 286 7.04 1.94 26.04
C TRP A 286 6.00 2.01 27.15
N ALA A 287 5.13 1.01 27.24
CA ALA A 287 4.16 0.89 28.32
C ALA A 287 4.81 0.81 29.70
N LEU A 288 5.98 0.15 29.78
CA LEU A 288 6.74 0.02 31.03
C LEU A 288 7.53 1.28 31.40
N GLN A 289 7.78 2.18 30.44
CA GLN A 289 8.50 3.44 30.64
C GLN A 289 7.57 4.62 30.96
N ASP A 290 6.25 4.38 31.10
CA ASP A 290 5.21 5.38 31.39
C ASP A 290 5.29 6.64 30.48
N SER A 291 5.61 6.44 29.23
CA SER A 291 5.65 7.51 28.24
C SER A 291 4.23 7.94 27.88
N ARG A 292 3.70 8.95 28.59
CA ARG A 292 2.35 9.47 28.39
C ARG A 292 2.35 10.47 27.26
N VAL A 293 1.51 10.25 26.25
CA VAL A 293 1.17 11.26 25.27
C VAL A 293 0.18 12.26 25.88
N ASP A 294 0.43 13.54 25.65
CA ASP A 294 -0.46 14.60 26.11
C ASP A 294 -1.78 14.55 25.30
N HIS A 295 -2.73 13.84 25.90
CA HIS A 295 -4.04 13.59 25.29
C HIS A 295 -4.82 14.89 25.05
N GLU A 296 -4.70 15.87 25.96
CA GLU A 296 -5.41 17.14 25.83
C GLU A 296 -4.90 17.96 24.64
N LYS A 297 -3.59 18.03 24.45
CA LYS A 297 -2.98 18.71 23.29
C LYS A 297 -3.37 18.04 21.98
N HIS A 298 -3.49 16.72 21.96
CA HIS A 298 -3.95 16.02 20.76
C HIS A 298 -5.42 16.36 20.44
N VAL A 299 -6.32 16.27 21.43
CA VAL A 299 -7.76 16.56 21.25
C VAL A 299 -7.97 17.99 20.75
N GLN A 300 -7.20 18.95 21.24
CA GLN A 300 -7.28 20.35 20.78
C GLN A 300 -6.88 20.54 19.30
N ARG A 301 -6.06 19.67 18.73
CA ARG A 301 -5.54 19.80 17.36
C ARG A 301 -6.25 18.89 16.36
N CYS A 302 -6.80 17.78 16.79
CA CYS A 302 -7.40 16.77 15.92
C CYS A 302 -8.88 17.04 15.64
N THR A 303 -9.24 17.24 14.37
CA THR A 303 -10.63 17.50 13.94
C THR A 303 -11.57 16.33 14.27
N THR A 304 -11.10 15.09 14.14
CA THR A 304 -11.87 13.89 14.46
C THR A 304 -12.18 13.82 15.97
N CYS A 305 -11.20 14.13 16.83
CA CYS A 305 -11.39 14.10 18.27
C CYS A 305 -12.25 15.26 18.77
N LYS A 306 -12.16 16.43 18.14
CA LYS A 306 -13.06 17.56 18.38
C LYS A 306 -14.54 17.22 18.10
N SER A 307 -14.81 16.32 17.17
CA SER A 307 -16.18 15.83 16.89
C SER A 307 -16.67 14.74 17.84
N GLY A 308 -15.96 14.47 18.93
CA GLY A 308 -16.31 13.43 19.92
C GLY A 308 -16.00 12.01 19.50
N LYS A 309 -15.30 11.79 18.38
CA LYS A 309 -14.86 10.48 17.91
C LYS A 309 -13.43 10.20 18.35
N ILE A 310 -13.09 8.94 18.54
CA ILE A 310 -11.73 8.50 18.89
C ILE A 310 -10.97 8.25 17.59
N CYS A 311 -9.90 9.01 17.33
CA CYS A 311 -9.08 8.81 16.15
C CYS A 311 -8.08 7.66 16.32
N TYR A 312 -7.56 7.14 15.21
CA TYR A 312 -6.58 6.04 15.21
C TYR A 312 -5.30 6.37 16.01
N GLN A 313 -4.85 7.61 16.02
CA GLN A 313 -3.65 8.02 16.75
C GLN A 313 -3.83 7.86 18.27
N ILE A 314 -4.98 8.28 18.82
CA ILE A 314 -5.29 8.06 20.25
C ILE A 314 -5.36 6.56 20.57
N LEU A 315 -5.96 5.76 19.68
CA LEU A 315 -6.01 4.30 19.88
C LEU A 315 -4.61 3.69 19.91
N GLN A 316 -3.69 4.22 19.09
CA GLN A 316 -2.31 3.76 19.01
C GLN A 316 -1.48 4.14 20.24
N GLU A 317 -1.78 5.26 20.86
CA GLU A 317 -1.08 5.75 22.07
C GLU A 317 -1.73 5.25 23.38
N ARG A 318 -2.94 4.67 23.28
CA ARG A 318 -3.67 4.18 24.45
C ARG A 318 -2.98 2.94 25.03
N ASN A 319 -2.37 3.12 26.20
CA ASN A 319 -1.68 2.06 26.91
C ASN A 319 -2.59 1.45 27.98
N ILE A 320 -3.03 0.21 27.78
CA ILE A 320 -3.83 -0.55 28.73
C ILE A 320 -2.98 -1.74 29.19
N SER A 321 -2.38 -1.61 30.39
CA SER A 321 -1.45 -2.62 30.94
C SER A 321 -2.03 -4.03 31.00
N GLU A 322 -3.34 -4.16 31.24
CA GLU A 322 -4.04 -5.45 31.30
C GLU A 322 -4.13 -6.18 29.96
N ASN A 323 -3.92 -5.49 28.84
CA ASN A 323 -4.03 -6.07 27.50
C ASN A 323 -2.76 -6.83 27.04
N PHE A 324 -1.63 -6.70 27.74
CA PHE A 324 -0.38 -7.37 27.35
C PHE A 324 -0.32 -8.84 27.80
N THR A 325 -1.38 -9.60 27.53
CA THR A 325 -1.47 -11.05 27.80
C THR A 325 -1.06 -11.86 26.57
N PHE A 326 -0.70 -13.14 26.78
CA PHE A 326 -0.36 -14.07 25.70
C PHE A 326 -1.53 -14.30 24.73
N THR A 327 -2.75 -14.40 25.26
CA THR A 327 -3.97 -14.57 24.46
C THR A 327 -4.21 -13.35 23.55
N MET A 328 -4.09 -12.13 24.09
CA MET A 328 -4.24 -10.90 23.33
C MET A 328 -3.15 -10.76 22.26
N TYR A 329 -1.91 -11.11 22.62
CA TYR A 329 -0.79 -11.12 21.69
C TYR A 329 -1.04 -12.07 20.52
N LEU A 330 -1.41 -13.33 20.77
CA LEU A 330 -1.70 -14.29 19.69
C LEU A 330 -2.92 -13.86 18.87
N SER A 331 -4.00 -13.35 19.50
CA SER A 331 -5.16 -12.86 18.76
C SER A 331 -4.79 -11.70 17.82
N TYR A 332 -3.86 -10.84 18.22
CA TYR A 332 -3.33 -9.77 17.39
C TYR A 332 -2.47 -10.30 16.23
N LEU A 333 -1.54 -11.22 16.50
CA LEU A 333 -0.65 -11.78 15.48
C LEU A 333 -1.44 -12.51 14.39
N LEU A 334 -2.46 -13.26 14.79
CA LEU A 334 -3.18 -14.18 13.93
C LEU A 334 -4.49 -13.61 13.39
N TYR A 335 -4.86 -12.37 13.72
CA TYR A 335 -6.14 -11.74 13.38
C TYR A 335 -6.54 -11.98 11.92
N ALA A 336 -7.50 -12.89 11.72
CA ALA A 336 -7.87 -13.43 10.41
C ALA A 336 -8.24 -12.37 9.35
N PRO A 337 -9.04 -11.32 9.66
CA PRO A 337 -9.41 -10.32 8.65
C PRO A 337 -8.24 -9.54 8.06
N LEU A 338 -7.10 -9.45 8.75
CA LEU A 338 -5.91 -8.74 8.30
C LEU A 338 -4.68 -9.65 8.14
N TYR A 339 -4.84 -10.98 8.34
CA TYR A 339 -3.70 -11.90 8.42
C TYR A 339 -2.96 -12.04 7.09
N ILE A 340 -3.68 -12.32 6.02
CA ILE A 340 -3.07 -12.63 4.72
C ILE A 340 -2.47 -11.37 4.09
N ALA A 341 -3.19 -10.25 4.08
CA ALA A 341 -2.75 -8.99 3.47
C ALA A 341 -3.62 -7.79 3.82
N GLY A 342 -3.92 -7.61 5.03
CA GLY A 342 -4.57 -6.38 5.49
C GLY A 342 -3.57 -5.24 5.69
N PRO A 343 -4.05 -4.02 5.88
CA PRO A 343 -3.22 -2.94 6.39
C PRO A 343 -2.59 -3.31 7.74
N ILE A 344 -1.39 -2.79 7.98
CA ILE A 344 -0.68 -3.03 9.24
C ILE A 344 -1.29 -2.14 10.32
N ILE A 345 -1.70 -2.76 11.42
CA ILE A 345 -2.23 -2.09 12.61
C ILE A 345 -1.24 -2.26 13.77
N SER A 346 -1.07 -1.26 14.64
CA SER A 346 -0.28 -1.37 15.87
C SER A 346 -0.99 -2.20 16.92
N PHE A 347 -0.24 -2.78 17.86
CA PHE A 347 -0.82 -3.61 18.92
C PHE A 347 -1.81 -2.83 19.78
N ASN A 348 -1.42 -1.65 20.27
CA ASN A 348 -2.28 -0.84 21.12
C ASN A 348 -3.58 -0.43 20.41
N ALA A 349 -3.52 -0.06 19.12
CA ALA A 349 -4.73 0.27 18.36
C ALA A 349 -5.64 -0.95 18.15
N PHE A 350 -5.09 -2.14 17.96
CA PHE A 350 -5.88 -3.37 17.88
C PHE A 350 -6.54 -3.69 19.21
N ALA A 351 -5.75 -3.77 20.29
CA ALA A 351 -6.22 -4.16 21.62
C ALA A 351 -7.32 -3.21 22.14
N SER A 352 -7.15 -1.90 21.94
CA SER A 352 -8.16 -0.89 22.33
C SER A 352 -9.49 -1.07 21.59
N GLN A 353 -9.47 -1.54 20.34
CA GLN A 353 -10.69 -1.74 19.55
C GLN A 353 -11.39 -3.09 19.81
N LEU A 354 -10.73 -4.02 20.46
CA LEU A 354 -11.41 -5.22 20.94
C LEU A 354 -12.37 -4.89 22.09
N GLU A 355 -12.01 -3.92 22.93
CA GLU A 355 -12.87 -3.43 24.01
C GLU A 355 -13.97 -2.50 23.50
N VAL A 356 -13.57 -1.46 22.77
CA VAL A 356 -14.46 -0.45 22.19
C VAL A 356 -14.32 -0.49 20.68
N PRO A 357 -15.30 -1.08 19.97
CA PRO A 357 -15.25 -1.15 18.51
C PRO A 357 -15.13 0.23 17.87
N GLN A 358 -14.55 0.26 16.67
CA GLN A 358 -14.41 1.49 15.90
C GLN A 358 -15.76 2.25 15.78
N SER A 359 -15.74 3.55 15.99
CA SER A 359 -16.88 4.46 15.87
C SER A 359 -16.69 5.54 14.80
N THR A 360 -15.51 5.57 14.17
CA THR A 360 -15.14 6.56 13.15
C THR A 360 -16.03 6.45 11.91
N TYR A 361 -16.32 5.20 11.50
CA TYR A 361 -17.12 4.88 10.32
C TYR A 361 -18.48 4.34 10.72
N SER A 362 -19.56 5.00 10.27
CA SER A 362 -20.90 4.45 10.37
C SER A 362 -21.09 3.27 9.41
N ILE A 363 -22.11 2.45 9.63
CA ILE A 363 -22.41 1.33 8.72
C ILE A 363 -22.70 1.81 7.29
N ARG A 364 -23.28 3.00 7.14
CA ARG A 364 -23.49 3.64 5.85
C ARG A 364 -22.16 4.01 5.17
N ASP A 365 -21.20 4.53 5.93
CA ASP A 365 -19.87 4.86 5.41
C ASP A 365 -19.12 3.61 4.95
N VAL A 366 -19.23 2.51 5.71
CA VAL A 366 -18.66 1.21 5.34
C VAL A 366 -19.34 0.65 4.10
N GLY A 367 -20.66 0.78 3.98
CA GLY A 367 -21.41 0.39 2.78
C GLY A 367 -20.95 1.17 1.53
N TRP A 368 -20.82 2.49 1.63
CA TRP A 368 -20.26 3.32 0.55
C TRP A 368 -18.81 2.97 0.23
N TYR A 369 -18.02 2.58 1.23
CA TYR A 369 -16.67 2.10 1.05
C TYR A 369 -16.65 0.81 0.20
N GLY A 370 -17.53 -0.14 0.50
CA GLY A 370 -17.69 -1.36 -0.29
C GLY A 370 -18.16 -1.11 -1.73
N LEU A 371 -19.17 -0.23 -1.92
CA LEU A 371 -19.67 0.11 -3.25
C LEU A 371 -18.59 0.71 -4.16
N ARG A 372 -17.76 1.60 -3.61
CA ARG A 372 -16.61 2.16 -4.34
C ARG A 372 -15.55 1.10 -4.66
N TRP A 373 -15.38 0.12 -3.79
CA TRP A 373 -14.52 -1.01 -4.08
C TRP A 373 -15.03 -1.81 -5.28
N ILE A 374 -16.32 -2.12 -5.33
CA ILE A 374 -16.96 -2.82 -6.47
C ILE A 374 -16.72 -2.05 -7.78
N PHE A 375 -16.95 -0.75 -7.76
CA PHE A 375 -16.69 0.08 -8.94
C PHE A 375 -15.23 0.02 -9.41
N SER A 376 -14.28 0.08 -8.47
CA SER A 376 -12.86 -0.04 -8.80
C SER A 376 -12.49 -1.45 -9.29
N PHE A 377 -13.17 -2.48 -8.79
CA PHE A 377 -13.02 -3.85 -9.27
C PHE A 377 -13.46 -3.99 -10.74
N LEU A 378 -14.60 -3.42 -11.10
CA LEU A 378 -15.05 -3.38 -12.49
C LEU A 378 -14.05 -2.64 -13.41
N LEU A 379 -13.44 -1.56 -12.92
CA LEU A 379 -12.40 -0.86 -13.65
C LEU A 379 -11.17 -1.75 -13.88
N MET A 380 -10.78 -2.56 -12.89
CA MET A 380 -9.67 -3.51 -13.04
C MET A 380 -10.01 -4.63 -14.03
N GLU A 381 -11.24 -5.12 -14.02
CA GLU A 381 -11.73 -6.08 -15.01
C GLU A 381 -11.65 -5.50 -16.43
N LEU A 382 -12.10 -4.27 -16.63
CA LEU A 382 -11.95 -3.58 -17.93
C LEU A 382 -10.47 -3.43 -18.32
N MET A 383 -9.62 -3.04 -17.38
CA MET A 383 -8.19 -2.88 -17.64
C MET A 383 -7.54 -4.19 -18.10
N THR A 384 -7.86 -5.30 -17.44
CA THR A 384 -7.28 -6.61 -17.79
C THR A 384 -7.84 -7.21 -19.07
N HIS A 385 -9.04 -6.80 -19.52
CA HIS A 385 -9.63 -7.23 -20.78
C HIS A 385 -9.21 -6.39 -21.98
N LEU A 386 -8.75 -5.16 -21.76
CA LEU A 386 -8.50 -4.22 -22.85
C LEU A 386 -6.99 -3.96 -23.11
N PHE A 387 -6.13 -4.01 -22.09
CA PHE A 387 -4.78 -3.43 -22.22
C PHE A 387 -3.62 -4.41 -22.02
N TYR A 388 -3.80 -5.58 -21.45
CA TYR A 388 -2.80 -6.65 -21.22
C TYR A 388 -1.45 -6.18 -20.66
N TYR A 389 -1.44 -5.13 -19.85
CA TYR A 389 -0.21 -4.48 -19.36
C TYR A 389 0.75 -5.43 -18.65
N ASN A 390 0.24 -6.30 -17.77
CA ASN A 390 1.11 -7.22 -17.05
C ASN A 390 1.65 -8.33 -17.97
N ALA A 391 0.86 -8.79 -18.93
CA ALA A 391 1.31 -9.76 -19.94
C ALA A 391 2.49 -9.20 -20.77
N PHE A 392 2.45 -7.94 -21.15
CA PHE A 392 3.61 -7.26 -21.79
C PHE A 392 4.84 -7.26 -20.87
N ALA A 393 4.66 -6.96 -19.58
CA ALA A 393 5.76 -6.91 -18.63
C ALA A 393 6.49 -8.26 -18.51
N ILE A 394 5.74 -9.36 -18.38
CA ILE A 394 6.33 -10.69 -18.15
C ILE A 394 6.79 -11.40 -19.43
N SER A 395 6.14 -11.11 -20.57
CA SER A 395 6.48 -11.75 -21.85
C SER A 395 7.77 -11.22 -22.48
N GLY A 396 8.34 -10.13 -21.96
CA GLY A 396 9.53 -9.49 -22.53
C GLY A 396 9.32 -8.83 -23.89
N VAL A 397 8.10 -8.83 -24.43
CA VAL A 397 7.72 -8.22 -25.71
C VAL A 397 8.00 -6.72 -25.75
N TRP A 398 8.02 -6.06 -24.58
CA TRP A 398 8.39 -4.66 -24.44
C TRP A 398 9.76 -4.31 -25.06
N LYS A 399 10.66 -5.29 -25.22
CA LYS A 399 11.96 -5.09 -25.89
C LYS A 399 11.82 -4.80 -27.38
N LEU A 400 10.74 -5.24 -28.00
CA LEU A 400 10.46 -5.09 -29.44
C LEU A 400 9.67 -3.82 -29.75
N LEU A 401 9.14 -3.13 -28.74
CA LEU A 401 8.29 -1.96 -28.90
C LEU A 401 9.07 -0.70 -29.26
N SER A 402 8.39 0.25 -29.88
CA SER A 402 8.91 1.61 -30.09
C SER A 402 9.13 2.34 -28.75
N PRO A 403 9.96 3.38 -28.68
CA PRO A 403 10.15 4.16 -27.45
C PRO A 403 8.83 4.69 -26.87
N LEU A 404 7.90 5.13 -27.72
CA LEU A 404 6.57 5.61 -27.31
C LEU A 404 5.74 4.48 -26.69
N ASP A 405 5.72 3.31 -27.30
CA ASP A 405 4.95 2.17 -26.81
C ASP A 405 5.53 1.64 -25.51
N VAL A 406 6.87 1.65 -25.36
CA VAL A 406 7.53 1.32 -24.08
C VAL A 406 7.09 2.27 -22.95
N PHE A 407 7.02 3.58 -23.23
CA PHE A 407 6.51 4.55 -22.27
C PHE A 407 5.06 4.26 -21.89
N ILE A 408 4.17 4.03 -22.86
CA ILE A 408 2.74 3.78 -22.64
C ILE A 408 2.54 2.49 -21.83
N ILE A 409 3.20 1.39 -22.22
CA ILE A 409 3.12 0.13 -21.47
C ILE A 409 3.70 0.28 -20.06
N GLY A 410 4.85 0.93 -19.89
CA GLY A 410 5.43 1.18 -18.59
C GLY A 410 4.50 2.00 -17.68
N TYR A 411 3.90 3.05 -18.19
CA TYR A 411 2.89 3.84 -17.49
C TYR A 411 1.66 2.99 -17.13
N GLY A 412 1.19 2.17 -18.07
CA GLY A 412 0.06 1.25 -17.85
C GLY A 412 0.35 0.18 -16.80
N VAL A 413 1.55 -0.42 -16.81
CA VAL A 413 1.99 -1.41 -15.80
C VAL A 413 1.97 -0.81 -14.40
N LEU A 414 2.47 0.42 -14.22
CA LEU A 414 2.46 1.07 -12.91
C LEU A 414 1.02 1.36 -12.43
N ASN A 415 0.13 1.78 -13.33
CA ASN A 415 -1.29 1.96 -13.00
C ASN A 415 -1.99 0.63 -12.69
N PHE A 416 -1.67 -0.44 -13.44
CA PHE A 416 -2.15 -1.79 -13.14
C PHE A 416 -1.70 -2.25 -11.75
N MET A 417 -0.42 -2.12 -11.44
CA MET A 417 0.11 -2.47 -10.12
C MET A 417 -0.55 -1.65 -9.02
N TRP A 418 -0.69 -0.34 -9.25
CA TRP A 418 -1.37 0.54 -8.31
C TRP A 418 -2.81 0.08 -8.11
N LEU A 419 -3.62 -0.19 -9.14
CA LEU A 419 -5.00 -0.63 -9.05
C LEU A 419 -5.13 -2.04 -8.44
N LYS A 420 -4.26 -2.97 -8.75
CA LYS A 420 -4.18 -4.29 -8.13
C LYS A 420 -4.01 -4.19 -6.62
N PHE A 421 -2.97 -3.52 -6.25
CA PHE A 421 -2.70 -3.27 -4.86
C PHE A 421 -3.81 -2.47 -4.19
N PHE A 422 -4.57 -1.62 -4.82
CA PHE A 422 -5.78 -0.91 -4.40
C PHE A 422 -6.88 -1.85 -4.01
N LEU A 423 -7.24 -2.74 -4.81
CA LEU A 423 -8.38 -3.59 -4.60
C LEU A 423 -8.18 -4.54 -3.43
N ILE A 424 -7.02 -5.12 -3.33
CA ILE A 424 -6.80 -6.18 -2.39
C ILE A 424 -6.67 -5.68 -0.93
N TRP A 425 -5.92 -4.61 -0.58
CA TRP A 425 -5.84 -4.09 0.81
C TRP A 425 -7.16 -3.48 1.27
N ARG A 426 -7.86 -2.80 0.35
CA ARG A 426 -9.16 -2.24 0.67
C ARG A 426 -10.19 -3.32 0.98
N TYR A 427 -10.12 -4.44 0.30
CA TYR A 427 -10.96 -5.59 0.56
C TYR A 427 -10.79 -6.08 2.02
N PHE A 428 -9.55 -6.30 2.45
CA PHE A 428 -9.31 -6.74 3.82
C PHE A 428 -9.61 -5.66 4.85
N ARG A 429 -9.35 -4.39 4.53
CA ARG A 429 -9.76 -3.29 5.39
C ARG A 429 -11.28 -3.20 5.53
N PHE A 430 -12.02 -3.38 4.47
CA PHE A 430 -13.48 -3.43 4.51
C PHE A 430 -13.98 -4.46 5.53
N TRP A 431 -13.48 -5.68 5.45
CA TRP A 431 -13.86 -6.74 6.38
C TRP A 431 -13.39 -6.48 7.82
N SER A 432 -12.22 -5.89 8.01
CA SER A 432 -11.76 -5.47 9.33
C SER A 432 -12.69 -4.40 9.94
N LEU A 433 -13.15 -3.44 9.15
CA LEU A 433 -14.15 -2.45 9.58
C LEU A 433 -15.49 -3.10 9.92
N MET A 434 -15.95 -4.07 9.13
CA MET A 434 -17.17 -4.84 9.43
C MET A 434 -17.05 -5.63 10.73
N CYS A 435 -15.85 -6.09 11.08
CA CYS A 435 -15.54 -6.74 12.35
C CYS A 435 -15.33 -5.76 13.51
N GLY A 436 -15.44 -4.46 13.30
CA GLY A 436 -15.31 -3.42 14.31
C GLY A 436 -13.87 -3.02 14.63
N VAL A 437 -12.90 -3.34 13.75
CA VAL A 437 -11.49 -2.95 13.88
C VAL A 437 -11.09 -2.05 12.73
N GLU A 438 -10.79 -0.78 13.03
CA GLU A 438 -10.26 0.17 12.07
C GLU A 438 -8.76 -0.04 11.90
N ALA A 439 -8.33 -0.38 10.70
CA ALA A 439 -6.94 -0.36 10.29
C ALA A 439 -6.67 0.88 9.43
N PRO A 440 -5.43 1.43 9.42
CA PRO A 440 -5.09 2.58 8.60
C PRO A 440 -5.29 2.31 7.11
N GLU A 441 -5.62 3.35 6.36
CA GLU A 441 -5.68 3.27 4.90
C GLU A 441 -4.28 3.06 4.31
N ASN A 442 -4.18 2.26 3.23
CA ASN A 442 -2.89 1.95 2.61
C ASN A 442 -2.50 2.86 1.46
N MET A 443 -3.46 3.41 0.74
CA MET A 443 -3.18 4.32 -0.36
C MET A 443 -4.18 5.48 -0.39
N PRO A 444 -4.01 6.49 0.44
CA PRO A 444 -4.90 7.65 0.49
C PRO A 444 -4.89 8.51 -0.78
N ARG A 445 -3.89 8.34 -1.66
CA ARG A 445 -3.81 9.09 -2.93
C ARG A 445 -3.62 8.18 -4.13
N CYS A 446 -4.14 8.62 -5.28
CA CYS A 446 -3.84 8.01 -6.57
C CYS A 446 -2.36 8.23 -6.94
N LEU A 447 -1.73 7.23 -7.57
CA LEU A 447 -0.37 7.33 -8.10
C LEU A 447 -0.19 8.60 -8.95
N ASN A 448 -1.17 8.88 -9.81
CA ASN A 448 -1.17 10.03 -10.71
C ASN A 448 -1.42 11.38 -9.99
N ASN A 449 -1.53 11.39 -8.66
CA ASN A 449 -1.66 12.59 -7.83
C ASN A 449 -0.48 12.74 -6.84
N CYS A 450 0.69 12.23 -7.19
CA CYS A 450 1.92 12.34 -6.41
C CYS A 450 3.03 12.94 -7.28
N HIS A 451 3.49 14.15 -6.95
CA HIS A 451 4.50 14.88 -7.72
C HIS A 451 5.89 14.90 -7.06
N ASN A 452 6.03 14.30 -5.87
CA ASN A 452 7.32 14.15 -5.20
C ASN A 452 7.41 12.80 -4.49
N LEU A 453 8.65 12.32 -4.27
CA LEU A 453 8.93 11.03 -3.66
C LEU A 453 8.40 10.94 -2.23
N GLU A 454 8.54 12.01 -1.45
CA GLU A 454 8.06 12.03 -0.07
C GLU A 454 6.54 11.80 0.00
N THR A 455 5.76 12.52 -0.83
CA THR A 455 4.30 12.34 -0.89
C THR A 455 3.94 10.96 -1.42
N PHE A 456 4.67 10.45 -2.41
CA PHE A 456 4.44 9.12 -2.94
C PHE A 456 4.60 8.05 -1.85
N TRP A 457 5.73 8.01 -1.14
CA TRP A 457 6.01 6.99 -0.13
C TRP A 457 5.15 7.14 1.14
N LYS A 458 4.73 8.36 1.48
CA LYS A 458 3.73 8.58 2.55
C LYS A 458 2.35 8.01 2.20
N ASN A 459 2.03 7.88 0.92
CA ASN A 459 0.73 7.41 0.45
C ASN A 459 0.76 6.01 -0.19
N TRP A 460 1.93 5.49 -0.53
CA TRP A 460 2.11 4.11 -0.97
C TRP A 460 2.33 3.21 0.24
N HIS A 461 1.48 2.19 0.43
CA HIS A 461 1.51 1.32 1.60
C HIS A 461 1.52 2.12 2.92
N ALA A 462 0.65 3.11 3.03
CA ALA A 462 0.71 4.13 4.08
C ALA A 462 0.65 3.55 5.50
N SER A 463 -0.02 2.40 5.71
CA SER A 463 0.01 1.70 7.01
C SER A 463 1.40 1.16 7.34
N PHE A 464 2.12 0.65 6.33
CA PHE A 464 3.51 0.19 6.50
C PHE A 464 4.45 1.38 6.72
N ASN A 465 4.27 2.46 5.98
CA ASN A 465 5.04 3.70 6.21
C ASN A 465 4.85 4.21 7.63
N LYS A 466 3.62 4.28 8.15
CA LYS A 466 3.36 4.67 9.54
C LYS A 466 4.02 3.73 10.54
N TRP A 467 3.98 2.43 10.26
CA TRP A 467 4.66 1.43 11.06
C TRP A 467 6.18 1.64 11.08
N LEU A 468 6.79 1.87 9.90
CA LEU A 468 8.23 2.16 9.76
C LEU A 468 8.63 3.45 10.50
N VAL A 469 7.80 4.49 10.40
CA VAL A 469 8.04 5.75 11.13
C VAL A 469 8.03 5.50 12.64
N ARG A 470 7.03 4.81 13.16
CA ARG A 470 6.86 4.59 14.60
C ARG A 470 7.95 3.68 15.19
N TYR A 471 8.22 2.54 14.56
CA TYR A 471 9.04 1.49 15.15
C TYR A 471 10.48 1.45 14.63
N MET A 472 10.79 2.21 13.59
CA MET A 472 12.15 2.25 13.03
C MET A 472 12.70 3.68 12.91
N TYR A 473 12.01 4.59 12.22
CA TYR A 473 12.52 5.93 11.95
C TYR A 473 12.72 6.76 13.23
N ILE A 474 11.70 6.81 14.09
CA ILE A 474 11.78 7.56 15.37
C ILE A 474 12.84 6.96 16.29
N PRO A 475 12.89 5.63 16.56
CA PRO A 475 13.93 5.03 17.38
C PRO A 475 15.36 5.20 16.85
N LEU A 476 15.56 5.34 15.55
CA LEU A 476 16.85 5.59 14.92
C LEU A 476 17.30 7.07 14.98
N GLY A 477 16.58 7.95 15.67
CA GLY A 477 16.90 9.36 15.85
C GLY A 477 16.12 10.32 14.92
N GLY A 478 15.09 9.84 14.24
CA GLY A 478 14.12 10.65 13.51
C GLY A 478 14.74 11.61 12.50
N SER A 479 14.30 12.87 12.52
CA SER A 479 14.72 13.91 11.57
C SER A 479 16.19 14.32 11.68
N GLN A 480 16.83 14.12 12.84
CA GLN A 480 18.24 14.45 13.05
C GLN A 480 19.17 13.59 12.18
N LYS A 481 18.78 12.35 11.91
CA LYS A 481 19.54 11.39 11.09
C LYS A 481 18.80 10.99 9.81
N LYS A 482 18.00 11.90 9.23
CA LYS A 482 17.06 11.63 8.14
C LYS A 482 17.71 10.86 6.98
N LEU A 483 18.85 11.33 6.48
CA LEU A 483 19.52 10.70 5.33
C LEU A 483 19.93 9.25 5.65
N TYR A 484 20.50 9.02 6.82
CA TYR A 484 20.90 7.68 7.27
C TYR A 484 19.71 6.75 7.44
N ASN A 485 18.64 7.26 8.06
CA ASN A 485 17.42 6.51 8.32
C ASN A 485 16.72 6.08 7.03
N VAL A 486 16.75 6.91 5.98
CA VAL A 486 16.17 6.55 4.67
C VAL A 486 16.83 5.31 4.09
N TRP A 487 18.18 5.24 4.11
CA TRP A 487 18.91 4.06 3.63
C TRP A 487 18.61 2.80 4.45
N ALA A 488 18.63 2.91 5.77
CA ALA A 488 18.32 1.80 6.67
C ALA A 488 16.90 1.26 6.43
N ILE A 489 15.92 2.17 6.32
CA ILE A 489 14.51 1.82 6.11
C ILE A 489 14.30 1.14 4.74
N PHE A 490 14.81 1.72 3.65
CA PHE A 490 14.62 1.13 2.33
C PHE A 490 15.34 -0.21 2.17
N THR A 491 16.51 -0.38 2.82
CA THR A 491 17.19 -1.68 2.88
C THR A 491 16.35 -2.70 3.63
N PHE A 492 15.79 -2.35 4.78
CA PHE A 492 14.86 -3.22 5.51
C PHE A 492 13.63 -3.57 4.67
N VAL A 493 13.03 -2.58 4.00
CA VAL A 493 11.87 -2.80 3.12
C VAL A 493 12.20 -3.78 1.99
N ALA A 494 13.37 -3.66 1.36
CA ALA A 494 13.80 -4.59 0.31
C ALA A 494 13.94 -6.03 0.85
N VAL A 495 14.65 -6.21 1.98
CA VAL A 495 14.83 -7.51 2.64
C VAL A 495 13.50 -8.11 3.11
N TRP A 496 12.59 -7.27 3.62
CA TRP A 496 11.27 -7.70 4.05
C TRP A 496 10.42 -8.20 2.87
N HIS A 497 10.55 -7.58 1.69
CA HIS A 497 9.86 -8.02 0.47
C HIS A 497 10.47 -9.33 -0.05
N ASP A 498 11.76 -9.33 -0.35
CA ASP A 498 12.54 -10.52 -0.74
C ASP A 498 14.06 -10.22 -0.78
N LEU A 499 14.90 -11.28 -0.70
CA LEU A 499 16.36 -11.21 -0.84
C LEU A 499 16.78 -11.29 -2.31
N GLU A 500 16.20 -10.44 -3.17
CA GLU A 500 16.57 -10.34 -4.57
C GLU A 500 17.36 -9.06 -4.86
N TRP A 501 18.43 -9.19 -5.63
CA TRP A 501 19.26 -8.05 -6.04
C TRP A 501 18.47 -6.94 -6.73
N LYS A 502 17.43 -7.27 -7.48
CA LYS A 502 16.60 -6.24 -8.12
C LYS A 502 15.82 -5.39 -7.13
N LEU A 503 15.39 -5.96 -6.00
CA LEU A 503 14.67 -5.22 -4.94
C LEU A 503 15.63 -4.35 -4.12
N ILE A 504 16.84 -4.83 -3.85
CA ILE A 504 17.88 -4.03 -3.22
C ILE A 504 18.29 -2.88 -4.14
N SER A 505 18.49 -3.15 -5.43
CA SER A 505 18.80 -2.13 -6.44
C SER A 505 17.69 -1.08 -6.55
N TRP A 506 16.42 -1.50 -6.55
CA TRP A 506 15.26 -0.61 -6.51
C TRP A 506 15.25 0.29 -5.27
N ALA A 507 15.49 -0.30 -4.10
CA ALA A 507 15.52 0.43 -2.83
C ALA A 507 16.62 1.49 -2.83
N TRP A 508 17.84 1.11 -3.23
CA TRP A 508 18.98 2.01 -3.26
C TRP A 508 18.86 3.07 -4.36
N LEU A 509 18.33 2.74 -5.53
CA LEU A 509 18.03 3.71 -6.58
C LEU A 509 17.00 4.74 -6.10
N THR A 510 15.99 4.29 -5.36
CA THR A 510 15.02 5.20 -4.74
C THR A 510 15.68 6.12 -3.70
N CYS A 511 16.59 5.61 -2.86
CA CYS A 511 17.36 6.43 -1.93
C CYS A 511 18.22 7.48 -2.65
N LEU A 512 18.86 7.11 -3.76
CA LEU A 512 19.63 8.05 -4.58
C LEU A 512 18.75 9.18 -5.14
N PHE A 513 17.54 8.86 -5.57
CA PHE A 513 16.59 9.88 -6.06
C PHE A 513 16.03 10.77 -4.95
N PHE A 514 16.01 10.31 -3.70
CA PHE A 514 15.64 11.15 -2.56
C PHE A 514 16.64 12.27 -2.27
N ILE A 515 17.93 12.07 -2.54
CA ILE A 515 18.98 13.05 -2.22
C ILE A 515 18.74 14.38 -2.95
N PRO A 516 18.65 14.43 -4.30
CA PRO A 516 18.36 15.67 -5.01
C PRO A 516 17.02 16.29 -4.64
N GLU A 517 15.98 15.48 -4.39
CA GLU A 517 14.69 16.00 -3.93
C GLU A 517 14.81 16.70 -2.57
N MET A 518 15.56 16.14 -1.64
CA MET A 518 15.81 16.75 -0.33
C MET A 518 16.56 18.07 -0.45
N VAL A 519 17.57 18.15 -1.33
CA VAL A 519 18.34 19.39 -1.59
C VAL A 519 17.43 20.45 -2.20
N VAL A 520 16.69 20.11 -3.26
CA VAL A 520 15.75 21.03 -3.91
C VAL A 520 14.68 21.51 -2.93
N LYS A 521 14.14 20.62 -2.10
CA LYS A 521 13.16 20.98 -1.08
C LYS A 521 13.75 21.94 -0.03
N SER A 522 14.94 21.66 0.46
CA SER A 522 15.62 22.53 1.43
C SER A 522 15.88 23.92 0.85
N ALA A 523 16.34 23.99 -0.41
CA ALA A 523 16.49 25.27 -1.12
C ALA A 523 15.15 25.98 -1.33
N ALA A 524 14.10 25.23 -1.67
CA ALA A 524 12.76 25.78 -1.86
C ALA A 524 12.13 26.31 -0.56
N ASP A 525 12.34 25.62 0.56
CA ASP A 525 11.85 26.05 1.89
C ASP A 525 12.55 27.34 2.37
N SER A 526 13.79 27.59 1.91
CA SER A 526 14.58 28.79 2.21
C SER A 526 14.29 29.96 1.27
N PHE A 527 13.63 29.69 0.14
CA PHE A 527 13.37 30.70 -0.89
C PHE A 527 12.12 31.52 -0.55
N GLN A 528 12.28 32.83 -0.44
CA GLN A 528 11.18 33.79 -0.32
C GLN A 528 11.08 34.62 -1.60
N ALA A 529 9.97 34.47 -2.33
CA ALA A 529 9.73 35.28 -3.51
C ALA A 529 9.30 36.70 -3.10
N GLU A 530 10.09 37.69 -3.45
CA GLU A 530 9.79 39.10 -3.19
C GLU A 530 8.87 39.72 -4.25
N SER A 531 8.78 39.10 -5.43
CA SER A 531 7.99 39.60 -6.58
C SER A 531 7.00 38.57 -7.09
N THR A 532 5.95 39.05 -7.78
CA THR A 532 4.96 38.15 -8.46
C THR A 532 5.60 37.31 -9.57
N LEU A 533 6.62 37.84 -10.25
CA LEU A 533 7.39 37.10 -11.25
C LEU A 533 8.23 36.00 -10.59
N GLY A 534 8.84 36.31 -9.43
CA GLY A 534 9.58 35.31 -8.63
C GLY A 534 8.68 34.16 -8.17
N GLU A 535 7.48 34.43 -7.69
CA GLU A 535 6.48 33.39 -7.34
C GLU A 535 6.09 32.53 -8.55
N PHE A 536 5.89 33.17 -9.71
CA PHE A 536 5.57 32.46 -10.95
C PHE A 536 6.72 31.53 -11.37
N LEU A 537 7.94 32.05 -11.49
CA LEU A 537 9.12 31.28 -11.87
C LEU A 537 9.40 30.14 -10.90
N PHE A 538 9.28 30.39 -9.61
CA PHE A 538 9.44 29.36 -8.58
C PHE A 538 8.45 28.20 -8.74
N ARG A 539 7.19 28.52 -9.07
CA ARG A 539 6.16 27.50 -9.30
C ARG A 539 6.41 26.72 -10.58
N GLU A 540 6.87 27.37 -11.65
CA GLU A 540 7.24 26.69 -12.91
C GLU A 540 8.42 25.75 -12.71
N LEU A 541 9.47 26.19 -12.01
CA LEU A 541 10.63 25.37 -11.65
C LEU A 541 10.21 24.19 -10.75
N SER A 542 9.33 24.43 -9.79
CA SER A 542 8.78 23.37 -8.93
C SER A 542 7.97 22.34 -9.72
N ALA A 543 7.21 22.78 -10.73
CA ALA A 543 6.47 21.87 -11.61
C ALA A 543 7.41 21.05 -12.49
N PHE A 544 8.48 21.66 -13.00
CA PHE A 544 9.51 20.96 -13.77
C PHE A 544 10.28 19.96 -12.91
N ALA A 545 10.66 20.33 -11.69
CA ALA A 545 11.28 19.41 -10.73
C ALA A 545 10.35 18.22 -10.41
N GLY A 546 9.05 18.48 -10.27
CA GLY A 546 8.05 17.41 -10.10
C GLY A 546 7.98 16.46 -11.29
N ALA A 547 8.07 16.96 -12.52
CA ALA A 547 8.11 16.12 -13.74
C ALA A 547 9.34 15.20 -13.76
N ILE A 548 10.51 15.72 -13.39
CA ILE A 548 11.74 14.92 -13.24
C ILE A 548 11.56 13.86 -12.17
N THR A 549 11.01 14.22 -11.01
CA THR A 549 10.78 13.27 -9.91
C THR A 549 9.82 12.15 -10.30
N ILE A 550 8.73 12.46 -11.01
CA ILE A 550 7.80 11.43 -11.52
C ILE A 550 8.52 10.49 -12.50
N THR A 551 9.37 11.03 -13.36
CA THR A 551 10.20 10.24 -14.30
C THR A 551 11.14 9.30 -13.54
N CYS A 552 11.87 9.81 -12.54
CA CYS A 552 12.75 9.01 -11.68
C CYS A 552 11.99 7.90 -10.94
N LEU A 553 10.81 8.24 -10.39
CA LEU A 553 9.95 7.29 -9.70
C LEU A 553 9.45 6.18 -10.64
N MET A 554 9.06 6.55 -11.85
CA MET A 554 8.64 5.59 -12.89
C MET A 554 9.79 4.64 -13.24
N ILE A 555 10.99 5.16 -13.49
CA ILE A 555 12.19 4.37 -13.80
C ILE A 555 12.51 3.42 -12.64
N ALA A 556 12.57 3.92 -11.39
CA ALA A 556 12.86 3.09 -10.22
C ALA A 556 11.88 1.92 -10.09
N ASN A 557 10.58 2.18 -10.21
CA ASN A 557 9.57 1.12 -10.09
C ASN A 557 9.61 0.13 -11.27
N LEU A 558 9.87 0.59 -12.50
CA LEU A 558 10.04 -0.31 -13.64
C LEU A 558 11.29 -1.20 -13.47
N VAL A 559 12.38 -0.65 -12.95
CA VAL A 559 13.60 -1.43 -12.62
C VAL A 559 13.31 -2.49 -11.56
N GLY A 560 12.62 -2.12 -10.50
CA GLY A 560 12.32 -3.05 -9.42
C GLY A 560 11.36 -4.17 -9.79
N TYR A 561 10.39 -3.90 -10.63
CA TYR A 561 9.26 -4.80 -10.82
C TYR A 561 9.11 -5.36 -12.25
N VAL A 562 9.74 -4.77 -13.26
CA VAL A 562 9.55 -5.15 -14.67
C VAL A 562 10.86 -5.56 -15.34
N ILE A 563 11.77 -4.60 -15.51
CA ILE A 563 12.95 -4.77 -16.37
C ILE A 563 14.20 -5.29 -15.65
N GLY A 564 14.23 -5.15 -14.32
CA GLY A 564 15.43 -5.44 -13.53
C GLY A 564 16.58 -4.46 -13.75
N PRO A 565 17.70 -4.57 -13.00
CA PRO A 565 18.85 -3.69 -13.14
C PRO A 565 19.50 -3.75 -14.53
N SER A 566 19.56 -4.93 -15.15
CA SER A 566 20.09 -5.12 -16.50
C SER A 566 19.28 -4.43 -17.60
N GLY A 567 17.99 -4.18 -17.36
CA GLY A 567 17.11 -3.47 -18.30
C GLY A 567 17.33 -1.97 -18.35
N VAL A 568 18.03 -1.38 -17.37
CA VAL A 568 18.27 0.07 -17.31
C VAL A 568 19.06 0.55 -18.53
N ASN A 569 20.16 -0.13 -18.86
CA ASN A 569 20.98 0.24 -20.02
C ASN A 569 20.17 0.15 -21.31
N TRP A 570 19.35 -0.89 -21.47
CA TRP A 570 18.47 -1.01 -22.61
C TRP A 570 17.46 0.14 -22.67
N LEU A 571 16.80 0.47 -21.56
CA LEU A 571 15.84 1.58 -21.48
C LEU A 571 16.50 2.91 -21.86
N MET A 572 17.67 3.20 -21.28
CA MET A 572 18.42 4.42 -21.56
C MET A 572 18.89 4.49 -23.03
N SER A 573 19.31 3.36 -23.61
CA SER A 573 19.69 3.31 -25.02
C SER A 573 18.50 3.63 -25.94
N LYS A 574 17.31 3.11 -25.64
CA LYS A 574 16.08 3.37 -26.42
C LYS A 574 15.69 4.85 -26.41
N PHE A 575 15.76 5.52 -25.28
CA PHE A 575 15.39 6.94 -25.19
C PHE A 575 16.48 7.90 -25.66
N ARG A 576 17.72 7.44 -25.86
CA ARG A 576 18.81 8.24 -26.47
C ARG A 576 18.79 8.22 -28.00
N THR A 577 17.95 7.43 -28.63
CA THR A 577 17.82 7.39 -30.10
C THR A 577 17.16 8.67 -30.63
N ARG A 578 17.30 8.91 -31.92
CA ARG A 578 16.63 10.03 -32.61
C ARG A 578 15.11 9.96 -32.48
N GLU A 579 14.53 8.76 -32.39
CA GLU A 579 13.11 8.53 -32.20
C GLU A 579 12.71 8.62 -30.72
N GLY A 580 13.61 8.25 -29.80
CA GLY A 580 13.33 8.20 -28.34
C GLY A 580 13.38 9.56 -27.68
N LEU A 581 14.25 10.46 -28.14
CA LEU A 581 14.41 11.78 -27.53
C LEU A 581 13.12 12.64 -27.57
N PRO A 582 12.38 12.74 -28.71
CA PRO A 582 11.09 13.41 -28.71
C PRO A 582 10.07 12.81 -27.75
N VAL A 583 10.07 11.47 -27.60
CA VAL A 583 9.18 10.79 -26.65
C VAL A 583 9.53 11.15 -25.20
N LEU A 584 10.82 11.18 -24.86
CA LEU A 584 11.29 11.61 -23.54
C LEU A 584 10.85 13.05 -23.23
N ILE A 585 10.99 13.96 -24.19
CA ILE A 585 10.54 15.36 -24.06
C ILE A 585 9.02 15.42 -23.88
N GLY A 586 8.25 14.70 -24.71
CA GLY A 586 6.79 14.63 -24.60
C GLY A 586 6.32 14.05 -23.25
N MET A 587 7.02 13.06 -22.72
CA MET A 587 6.80 12.49 -21.40
C MET A 587 7.03 13.54 -20.29
N LEU A 588 8.15 14.27 -20.34
CA LEU A 588 8.46 15.32 -19.38
C LEU A 588 7.43 16.46 -19.43
N ILE A 589 6.99 16.86 -20.63
CA ILE A 589 5.92 17.86 -20.79
C ILE A 589 4.61 17.35 -20.17
N SER A 590 4.24 16.09 -20.41
CA SER A 590 3.03 15.50 -19.86
C SER A 590 3.06 15.43 -18.32
N PHE A 591 4.19 15.08 -17.73
CA PHE A 591 4.36 15.06 -16.28
C PHE A 591 4.43 16.48 -15.68
N TYR A 592 4.99 17.44 -16.41
CA TYR A 592 4.95 18.84 -16.00
C TYR A 592 3.50 19.37 -15.96
N VAL A 593 2.70 19.13 -17.00
CA VAL A 593 1.28 19.47 -17.03
C VAL A 593 0.53 18.77 -15.87
N GLY A 594 0.79 17.49 -15.67
CA GLY A 594 0.25 16.70 -14.57
C GLY A 594 0.58 17.32 -13.20
N THR A 595 1.84 17.75 -12.98
CA THR A 595 2.27 18.39 -11.74
C THR A 595 1.58 19.73 -11.53
N LYS A 596 1.41 20.55 -12.56
CA LYS A 596 0.64 21.80 -12.48
C LYS A 596 -0.82 21.54 -12.10
N LEU A 597 -1.46 20.52 -12.68
CA LEU A 597 -2.82 20.11 -12.27
C LEU A 597 -2.88 19.69 -10.80
N MET A 598 -1.89 18.92 -10.31
CA MET A 598 -1.81 18.54 -8.89
C MET A 598 -1.67 19.76 -7.98
N PHE A 599 -0.89 20.78 -8.37
CA PHE A 599 -0.82 22.04 -7.61
C PHE A 599 -2.17 22.74 -7.56
N GLN A 600 -2.91 22.83 -8.68
CA GLN A 600 -4.25 23.42 -8.69
C GLN A 600 -5.24 22.67 -7.80
N ILE A 601 -5.19 21.32 -7.79
CA ILE A 601 -6.02 20.48 -6.93
C ILE A 601 -5.69 20.73 -5.45
N ASN A 602 -4.40 20.79 -5.10
CA ASN A 602 -3.96 21.03 -3.73
C ASN A 602 -4.36 22.44 -3.25
N ASP A 603 -4.16 23.47 -4.10
CA ASP A 603 -4.58 24.83 -3.82
C ASP A 603 -6.11 24.93 -3.61
N ALA A 604 -6.89 24.18 -4.40
CA ALA A 604 -8.35 24.16 -4.25
C ALA A 604 -8.80 23.46 -2.95
N LYS A 605 -8.06 22.46 -2.48
CA LYS A 605 -8.32 21.80 -1.20
C LYS A 605 -8.02 22.73 -0.02
N GLN A 606 -6.86 23.38 -0.02
CA GLN A 606 -6.48 24.33 1.05
C GLN A 606 -7.46 25.49 1.21
N ARG A 607 -8.12 25.92 0.11
CA ARG A 607 -9.16 26.95 0.18
C ARG A 607 -10.48 26.47 0.76
N ARG A 608 -10.72 25.18 0.83
CA ARG A 608 -11.96 24.58 1.37
C ARG A 608 -11.83 24.19 2.85
N GLN A 609 -10.62 24.09 3.35
CA GLN A 609 -10.29 23.91 4.77
C GLN A 609 -10.20 25.26 5.49
#